data_ecfbb3953c721a2353e7ebaf633a216d
#
_entry.id   ecfbb3953c721a2353e7ebaf633a216d
#
_cell.length_a   1.000
_cell.length_b   1.000
_cell.length_c   1.000
_cell.angle_alpha   90.00
_cell.angle_beta   90.00
_cell.angle_gamma   90.00
#
_symmetry.space_group_name_H-M   'P 1'
#
loop_
_entity.id
_entity.type
_entity.pdbx_description
1 polymer ?
#
loop_
_entity_poly.entity_id
_entity_poly.type
_entity_poly.pdbx_seq_one_letter_code
_entity_poly.pdbx_strand_id
1 'polypeptide(L)'
;YKVIVVSSAMSGVTNELIKKSFEISDNFSYSEHDVLVSSGEQIACSLIAGRLIHKGYKSRSWLSWQVPIITLGEHKNSRINQINKNMILLKEMFLSR
;
A
#
# COMPACT_ATOMS: atom_id res chain seq x y z
N TYR A 1 -8.74 -5.58 21.38
CA TYR A 1 -8.98 -5.93 19.96
C TYR A 1 -7.80 -5.52 19.11
N LYS A 2 -7.43 -6.38 18.18
CA LYS A 2 -6.51 -6.04 17.10
C LYS A 2 -7.34 -5.74 15.85
N VAL A 3 -7.15 -4.57 15.29
CA VAL A 3 -7.90 -4.12 14.13
C VAL A 3 -6.93 -3.91 12.98
N ILE A 4 -7.27 -4.45 11.83
CA ILE A 4 -6.56 -4.22 10.58
C ILE A 4 -7.45 -3.32 9.73
N VAL A 5 -6.87 -2.19 9.31
CA VAL A 5 -7.55 -1.25 8.42
C VAL A 5 -6.88 -1.31 7.05
N VAL A 6 -7.66 -1.55 6.03
CA VAL A 6 -7.20 -1.47 4.63
C VAL A 6 -7.76 -0.19 4.04
N SER A 7 -6.87 0.68 3.57
CA SER A 7 -7.28 1.93 2.96
C SER A 7 -6.74 2.06 1.55
N SER A 8 -7.39 2.87 0.76
CA SER A 8 -7.00 3.23 -0.59
C SER A 8 -6.42 4.64 -0.62
N ALA A 9 -5.91 5.07 -1.76
CA ALA A 9 -5.49 6.45 -1.96
C ALA A 9 -6.65 7.42 -1.71
N MET A 10 -6.31 8.63 -1.28
CA MET A 10 -7.32 9.69 -1.11
C MET A 10 -7.94 10.06 -2.45
N SER A 11 -9.18 10.58 -2.40
CA SER A 11 -9.95 10.94 -3.59
C SER A 11 -9.14 11.81 -4.55
N GLY A 12 -9.11 11.43 -5.82
CA GLY A 12 -8.41 12.13 -6.88
C GLY A 12 -6.92 11.87 -7.00
N VAL A 13 -6.28 11.30 -5.98
CA VAL A 13 -4.81 11.08 -5.98
C VAL A 13 -4.40 10.08 -7.07
N THR A 14 -5.07 8.95 -7.19
CA THR A 14 -4.76 7.96 -8.21
C THR A 14 -4.88 8.55 -9.62
N ASN A 15 -5.95 9.28 -9.89
CA ASN A 15 -6.16 9.92 -11.20
C ASN A 15 -5.08 10.96 -11.51
N GLU A 16 -4.65 11.73 -10.52
CA GLU A 16 -3.55 12.68 -10.65
C GLU A 16 -2.24 11.99 -11.01
N LEU A 17 -1.93 10.88 -10.37
CA LEU A 17 -0.72 10.11 -10.64
C LEU A 17 -0.75 9.49 -12.04
N ILE A 18 -1.88 8.93 -12.46
CA ILE A 18 -2.08 8.40 -13.80
C ILE A 18 -1.89 9.50 -14.84
N LYS A 19 -2.46 10.67 -14.61
CA LYS A 19 -2.30 11.83 -15.50
C LYS A 19 -0.84 12.20 -15.68
N LYS A 20 -0.05 12.23 -14.59
CA LYS A 20 1.38 12.51 -14.64
C LYS A 20 2.14 11.51 -15.52
N SER A 21 1.79 10.24 -15.46
CA SER A 21 2.42 9.23 -16.31
C SER A 21 2.15 9.48 -17.80
N PHE A 22 0.93 9.86 -18.15
CA PHE A 22 0.57 10.18 -19.54
C PHE A 22 1.24 11.46 -20.06
N GLU A 23 1.53 12.42 -19.20
CA GLU A 23 2.30 13.61 -19.55
C GLU A 23 3.73 13.28 -20.03
N ILE A 24 4.27 12.15 -19.54
CA ILE A 24 5.59 11.66 -19.97
C ILE A 24 5.50 10.84 -21.23
N SER A 25 4.58 9.86 -21.29
CA SER A 25 4.39 8.98 -22.44
C SER A 25 3.05 8.28 -22.39
N ASP A 26 2.42 8.13 -23.56
CA ASP A 26 1.21 7.29 -23.70
C ASP A 26 1.51 5.79 -23.49
N ASN A 27 2.78 5.40 -23.61
CA ASN A 27 3.27 4.05 -23.41
C ASN A 27 4.09 3.91 -22.14
N PHE A 28 3.69 4.60 -21.08
CA PHE A 28 4.40 4.53 -19.80
C PHE A 28 4.51 3.08 -19.32
N SER A 29 5.71 2.69 -18.85
CA SER A 29 5.98 1.31 -18.42
C SER A 29 4.99 0.83 -17.36
N TYR A 30 4.44 -0.37 -17.51
CA TYR A 30 3.49 -0.95 -16.56
C TYR A 30 4.11 -1.17 -15.19
N SER A 31 5.37 -1.59 -15.12
CA SER A 31 6.06 -1.76 -13.84
C SER A 31 6.25 -0.42 -13.12
N GLU A 32 6.64 0.61 -13.83
CA GLU A 32 6.79 1.95 -13.26
C GLU A 32 5.44 2.59 -12.91
N HIS A 33 4.40 2.27 -13.67
CA HIS A 33 3.04 2.68 -13.36
C HIS A 33 2.57 2.09 -12.02
N ASP A 34 2.88 0.83 -11.75
CA ASP A 34 2.56 0.19 -10.48
C ASP A 34 3.27 0.89 -9.30
N VAL A 35 4.55 1.23 -9.46
CA VAL A 35 5.30 2.00 -8.46
C VAL A 35 4.66 3.36 -8.22
N LEU A 36 4.35 4.08 -9.30
CA LEU A 36 3.78 5.42 -9.22
C LEU A 36 2.43 5.41 -8.49
N VAL A 37 1.51 4.55 -8.91
CA VAL A 37 0.15 4.50 -8.38
C VAL A 37 0.14 4.03 -6.92
N SER A 38 0.98 3.06 -6.56
CA SER A 38 1.06 2.55 -5.18
C SER A 38 1.53 3.61 -4.17
N SER A 39 2.21 4.67 -4.63
CA SER A 39 2.64 5.75 -3.73
C SER A 39 1.44 6.48 -3.09
N GLY A 40 0.31 6.54 -3.78
CA GLY A 40 -0.92 7.15 -3.24
C GLY A 40 -1.47 6.41 -2.03
N GLU A 41 -1.46 5.09 -2.07
CA GLU A 41 -1.87 4.25 -0.93
C GLU A 41 -0.89 4.36 0.23
N GLN A 42 0.40 4.46 -0.05
CA GLN A 42 1.42 4.65 0.99
C GLN A 42 1.21 5.95 1.76
N ILE A 43 0.92 7.03 1.07
CA ILE A 43 0.60 8.34 1.69
C ILE A 43 -0.63 8.20 2.59
N ALA A 44 -1.73 7.65 2.10
CA ALA A 44 -2.96 7.49 2.87
C ALA A 44 -2.73 6.64 4.12
N CYS A 45 -2.05 5.52 3.98
CA CYS A 45 -1.75 4.59 5.06
C CYS A 45 -0.94 5.28 6.19
N SER A 46 0.09 6.02 5.83
CA SER A 46 0.93 6.71 6.81
C SER A 46 0.19 7.84 7.53
N LEU A 47 -0.65 8.57 6.83
CA LEU A 47 -1.45 9.66 7.41
C LEU A 47 -2.48 9.13 8.40
N ILE A 48 -3.15 8.01 8.08
CA ILE A 48 -4.09 7.36 9.00
C ILE A 48 -3.37 6.89 10.26
N ALA A 49 -2.26 6.18 10.09
CA ALA A 49 -1.48 5.70 11.23
C ALA A 49 -0.99 6.85 12.13
N GLY A 50 -0.46 7.90 11.52
CA GLY A 50 -0.02 9.09 12.25
C GLY A 50 -1.14 9.78 13.01
N ARG A 51 -2.32 9.89 12.41
CA ARG A 51 -3.49 10.48 13.08
C ARG A 51 -3.95 9.65 14.27
N LEU A 52 -3.96 8.33 14.14
CA LEU A 52 -4.31 7.43 15.24
C LEU A 52 -3.32 7.53 16.39
N ILE A 53 -2.03 7.58 16.10
CA ILE A 53 -0.98 7.77 17.12
C ILE A 53 -1.20 9.09 17.85
N HIS A 54 -1.48 10.16 17.12
CA HIS A 54 -1.76 11.48 17.71
C HIS A 54 -2.97 11.45 18.66
N LYS A 55 -3.95 10.60 18.38
CA LYS A 55 -5.13 10.40 19.25
C LYS A 55 -4.87 9.46 20.43
N GLY A 56 -3.67 8.95 20.60
CA GLY A 56 -3.29 8.09 21.72
C GLY A 56 -3.44 6.59 21.46
N TYR A 57 -3.73 6.19 20.23
CA TYR A 57 -3.81 4.77 19.86
C TYR A 57 -2.47 4.25 19.39
N LYS A 58 -2.17 3.00 19.69
CA LYS A 58 -1.05 2.30 19.07
C LYS A 58 -1.45 1.97 17.63
N SER A 59 -0.68 2.42 16.68
CA SER A 59 -0.95 2.20 15.27
C SER A 59 0.34 2.10 14.48
N ARG A 60 0.30 1.40 13.37
CA ARG A 60 1.40 1.31 12.44
C ARG A 60 0.89 1.07 11.04
N SER A 61 1.49 1.76 10.08
CA SER A 61 1.27 1.47 8.67
C SER A 61 2.12 0.28 8.22
N TRP A 62 1.56 -0.53 7.34
CA TRP A 62 2.23 -1.65 6.69
C TRP A 62 2.19 -1.46 5.19
N LEU A 63 3.35 -1.53 4.57
CA LEU A 63 3.48 -1.45 3.11
C LEU A 63 3.52 -2.86 2.53
N SER A 64 3.14 -3.01 1.27
CA SER A 64 3.03 -4.31 0.61
C SER A 64 4.32 -5.14 0.64
N TRP A 65 5.48 -4.49 0.55
CA TRP A 65 6.77 -5.16 0.62
C TRP A 65 7.14 -5.62 2.04
N GLN A 66 6.53 -5.03 3.06
CA GLN A 66 6.69 -5.45 4.47
C GLN A 66 5.81 -6.66 4.79
N VAL A 67 4.72 -6.81 4.06
CA VAL A 67 3.79 -7.94 4.14
C VAL A 67 3.68 -8.51 2.72
N PRO A 68 4.61 -9.38 2.30
CA PRO A 68 4.67 -9.80 0.92
C PRO A 68 3.36 -10.44 0.44
N ILE A 69 2.77 -9.84 -0.59
CA ILE A 69 1.63 -10.36 -1.32
C ILE A 69 2.15 -10.75 -2.70
N ILE A 70 2.24 -12.05 -2.95
CA ILE A 70 2.77 -12.57 -4.21
C ILE A 70 1.67 -12.57 -5.25
N THR A 71 1.95 -12.01 -6.40
CA THR A 71 1.02 -11.93 -7.53
C THR A 71 1.56 -12.68 -8.73
N LEU A 72 0.67 -13.10 -9.61
CA LEU A 72 0.98 -13.69 -10.90
C LEU A 72 0.26 -12.94 -12.02
N GLY A 73 0.93 -12.80 -13.16
CA GLY A 73 0.41 -12.13 -14.34
C GLY A 73 1.12 -10.84 -14.67
N GLU A 74 0.61 -10.13 -15.65
CA GLU A 74 1.16 -8.84 -16.07
C GLU A 74 0.84 -7.74 -15.07
N HIS A 75 1.72 -6.75 -14.96
CA HIS A 75 1.44 -5.52 -14.23
C HIS A 75 0.12 -4.91 -14.69
N LYS A 76 -0.62 -4.29 -13.78
CA LYS A 76 -2.00 -3.78 -13.89
C LYS A 76 -3.08 -4.86 -13.81
N ASN A 77 -2.82 -6.10 -14.26
CA ASN A 77 -3.78 -7.18 -14.33
C ASN A 77 -3.38 -8.41 -13.51
N SER A 78 -2.40 -8.26 -12.63
CA SER A 78 -1.93 -9.35 -11.77
C SER A 78 -3.01 -9.81 -10.80
N ARG A 79 -2.97 -11.10 -10.48
CA ARG A 79 -3.85 -11.69 -9.47
C ARG A 79 -3.05 -12.13 -8.25
N ILE A 80 -3.64 -12.03 -7.07
CA ILE A 80 -3.01 -12.50 -5.85
C ILE A 80 -2.85 -14.02 -5.91
N ASN A 81 -1.60 -14.49 -5.75
CA ASN A 81 -1.28 -15.90 -5.70
C ASN A 81 -1.07 -16.38 -4.26
N GLN A 82 -0.39 -15.60 -3.44
CA GLN A 82 -0.02 -15.98 -2.09
C GLN A 82 0.14 -14.77 -1.18
N ILE A 83 -0.30 -14.92 0.08
CA ILE A 83 -0.06 -13.94 1.14
C ILE A 83 0.61 -14.68 2.29
N ASN A 84 1.78 -14.21 2.74
CA ASN A 84 2.48 -14.81 3.86
C ASN A 84 1.97 -14.25 5.19
N LYS A 85 0.92 -14.85 5.74
CA LYS A 85 0.30 -14.44 6.99
C LYS A 85 1.22 -14.63 8.22
N ASN A 86 2.16 -15.57 8.16
CA ASN A 86 3.08 -15.82 9.29
C ASN A 86 4.01 -14.62 9.51
N MET A 87 4.42 -13.94 8.44
CA MET A 87 5.22 -12.72 8.54
C MET A 87 4.47 -11.57 9.21
N ILE A 88 3.17 -11.46 8.96
CA ILE A 88 2.31 -10.46 9.62
C ILE A 88 2.28 -10.73 11.13
N LEU A 89 2.03 -11.96 11.54
CA LEU A 89 1.97 -12.35 12.95
C LEU A 89 3.30 -12.13 13.66
N LEU A 90 4.42 -12.52 13.06
CA LEU A 90 5.75 -12.31 13.64
C LEU A 90 6.04 -10.83 13.84
N LYS A 91 5.78 -10.01 12.85
CA LYS A 91 6.02 -8.56 12.93
C LYS A 91 5.14 -7.90 13.99
N GLU A 92 3.90 -8.32 14.13
CA GLU A 92 3.01 -7.86 15.20
C GLU A 92 3.54 -8.22 16.59
N MET A 93 4.09 -9.41 16.77
CA MET A 93 4.69 -9.82 18.05
C MET A 93 5.85 -8.92 18.45
N PHE A 94 6.67 -8.47 17.51
CA PHE A 94 7.79 -7.57 17.77
C PHE A 94 7.36 -6.13 18.04
N LEU A 95 6.21 -5.71 17.55
CA LEU A 95 5.73 -4.33 17.64
C LEU A 95 4.74 -4.08 18.77
N SER A 96 4.19 -5.11 19.35
CA SER A 96 3.26 -5.01 20.48
C SER A 96 3.95 -4.82 21.83
N ARG A 97 5.25 -4.68 21.84
CA ARG A 97 6.07 -4.47 23.05
C ARG A 97 6.36 -3.01 23.30
#